data_91cc53ed349ef275bc9b8ee8c75163a0
#
_entry.id   91cc53ed349ef275bc9b8ee8c75163a0
#
_cell.length_a   1.000
_cell.length_b   1.000
_cell.length_c   1.000
_cell.angle_alpha   90.00
_cell.angle_beta   90.00
_cell.angle_gamma   90.00
#
_symmetry.space_group_name_H-M   'P 1'
#
loop_
_entity.id
_entity.type
_entity.pdbx_description
1 polymer ?
#
loop_
_entity_poly.entity_id
_entity_poly.type
_entity_poly.pdbx_seq_one_letter_code
_entity_poly.pdbx_strand_id
1 'polypeptide(L)'
;MGLFNRRKKPSPVRERRLSYQVANLQGRGTRERQEDSFAFANALDVTEILRKGLLAVVADGMGGLKDGREVSQACVAQVLSAFSDLDPEGDLAEQLRTWVDQANGALYDRFQGEGGTTLVTCLFLREQLWWLSVGDSYLYLLREGGLCRLNRDHNHLERLRLEA
;
A
#
# COMPACT_ATOMS: atom_id res chain seq x y z
N MET A 1 59.08 15.80 -24.78
CA MET A 1 58.35 14.53 -24.76
C MET A 1 57.33 14.60 -23.65
N GLY A 2 56.10 15.10 -23.95
CA GLY A 2 55.08 15.41 -22.97
C GLY A 2 53.99 14.33 -23.02
N LEU A 3 53.84 13.59 -21.93
CA LEU A 3 52.79 12.58 -21.74
C LEU A 3 51.49 13.30 -21.33
N PHE A 4 50.54 13.39 -22.29
CA PHE A 4 49.19 13.84 -22.00
C PHE A 4 48.44 12.74 -21.26
N ASN A 5 48.29 12.91 -19.94
CA ASN A 5 47.46 12.06 -19.11
C ASN A 5 45.98 12.46 -19.33
N ARG A 6 45.27 11.78 -20.24
CA ARG A 6 43.83 11.93 -20.44
C ARG A 6 43.11 11.34 -19.23
N ARG A 7 42.75 12.15 -18.27
CA ARG A 7 41.77 11.79 -17.24
C ARG A 7 40.46 11.39 -17.94
N LYS A 8 40.09 10.14 -17.87
CA LYS A 8 38.75 9.67 -18.29
C LYS A 8 37.72 10.46 -17.48
N LYS A 9 36.87 11.22 -18.18
CA LYS A 9 35.68 11.82 -17.57
C LYS A 9 34.85 10.67 -16.94
N PRO A 10 34.36 10.81 -15.70
CA PRO A 10 33.45 9.83 -15.13
C PRO A 10 32.24 9.72 -16.06
N SER A 11 31.86 8.49 -16.39
CA SER A 11 30.63 8.22 -17.14
C SER A 11 29.44 8.79 -16.34
N PRO A 12 28.47 9.44 -16.99
CA PRO A 12 27.29 9.92 -16.31
C PRO A 12 26.62 8.74 -15.61
N VAL A 13 26.44 8.85 -14.31
CA VAL A 13 25.63 7.90 -13.54
C VAL A 13 24.25 7.96 -14.19
N ARG A 14 23.85 6.92 -14.90
CA ARG A 14 22.47 6.76 -15.37
C ARG A 14 21.61 6.65 -14.12
N GLU A 15 20.90 7.71 -13.79
CA GLU A 15 19.80 7.62 -12.83
C GLU A 15 18.90 6.49 -13.31
N ARG A 16 18.86 5.41 -12.57
CA ARG A 16 17.90 4.33 -12.78
C ARG A 16 16.53 4.88 -12.37
N ARG A 17 15.79 5.40 -13.34
CA ARG A 17 14.39 5.74 -13.11
C ARG A 17 13.61 4.45 -12.97
N LEU A 18 13.02 4.24 -11.81
CA LEU A 18 12.08 3.14 -11.60
C LEU A 18 10.87 3.34 -12.54
N SER A 19 10.47 2.29 -13.23
CA SER A 19 9.21 2.23 -13.94
C SER A 19 8.28 1.26 -13.23
N TYR A 20 7.01 1.60 -13.14
CA TYR A 20 6.01 0.80 -12.44
C TYR A 20 5.02 0.24 -13.45
N GLN A 21 4.64 -1.01 -13.23
CA GLN A 21 3.49 -1.63 -13.89
C GLN A 21 2.58 -2.17 -12.81
N VAL A 22 1.31 -1.82 -12.90
CA VAL A 22 0.29 -2.30 -11.97
C VAL A 22 -0.59 -3.32 -12.65
N ALA A 23 -0.99 -4.35 -11.91
CA ALA A 23 -1.97 -5.33 -12.35
C ALA A 23 -2.85 -5.72 -11.16
N ASN A 24 -4.08 -6.10 -11.43
CA ASN A 24 -4.99 -6.62 -10.43
C ASN A 24 -5.74 -7.82 -10.98
N LEU A 25 -6.15 -8.68 -10.07
CA LEU A 25 -7.05 -9.79 -10.33
C LEU A 25 -8.00 -9.91 -9.14
N GLN A 26 -9.29 -9.97 -9.42
CA GLN A 26 -10.29 -10.26 -8.41
C GLN A 26 -11.06 -11.53 -8.83
N GLY A 27 -11.33 -12.38 -7.84
CA GLY A 27 -12.09 -13.60 -8.05
C GLY A 27 -13.09 -13.80 -6.92
N ARG A 28 -14.36 -13.92 -7.26
CA ARG A 28 -15.42 -14.17 -6.27
C ARG A 28 -15.32 -15.57 -5.66
N GLY A 29 -14.73 -16.54 -6.37
CA GLY A 29 -14.73 -17.94 -5.95
C GLY A 29 -16.14 -18.48 -5.82
N THR A 30 -16.42 -19.15 -4.70
CA THR A 30 -17.75 -19.70 -4.36
C THR A 30 -18.63 -18.74 -3.56
N ARG A 31 -18.14 -17.52 -3.24
CA ARG A 31 -18.90 -16.50 -2.49
C ARG A 31 -20.04 -15.94 -3.32
N GLU A 32 -21.12 -15.52 -2.67
CA GLU A 32 -22.25 -14.89 -3.35
C GLU A 32 -21.92 -13.50 -3.87
N ARG A 33 -21.10 -12.76 -3.15
CA ARG A 33 -20.69 -11.37 -3.45
C ARG A 33 -19.19 -11.21 -3.36
N GLN A 34 -18.67 -10.25 -4.14
CA GLN A 34 -17.30 -9.75 -4.01
C GLN A 34 -17.30 -8.65 -2.97
N GLU A 35 -16.53 -8.83 -1.90
CA GLU A 35 -16.41 -7.90 -0.78
C GLU A 35 -15.04 -7.21 -0.71
N ASP A 36 -14.08 -7.69 -1.51
CA ASP A 36 -12.78 -7.02 -1.64
C ASP A 36 -12.88 -5.76 -2.48
N SER A 37 -12.07 -4.79 -2.14
CA SER A 37 -11.87 -3.55 -2.89
C SER A 37 -10.40 -3.24 -3.05
N PHE A 38 -10.03 -2.64 -4.17
CA PHE A 38 -8.65 -2.19 -4.41
C PHE A 38 -8.63 -0.88 -5.18
N ALA A 39 -7.51 -0.18 -5.11
CA ALA A 39 -7.23 0.97 -5.95
C ALA A 39 -5.74 1.17 -6.18
N PHE A 40 -5.43 1.89 -7.26
CA PHE A 40 -4.12 2.48 -7.51
C PHE A 40 -4.29 3.98 -7.71
N ALA A 41 -3.40 4.77 -7.10
CA ALA A 41 -3.30 6.19 -7.38
C ALA A 41 -1.97 6.50 -8.09
N ASN A 42 -2.02 7.45 -9.02
CA ASN A 42 -0.91 7.91 -9.86
C ASN A 42 -0.35 6.85 -10.85
N ALA A 43 -0.97 5.68 -10.99
CA ALA A 43 -0.42 4.57 -11.76
C ALA A 43 -0.10 4.88 -13.23
N LEU A 44 -0.75 5.89 -13.81
CA LEU A 44 -0.60 6.28 -15.22
C LEU A 44 0.07 7.66 -15.40
N ASP A 45 0.37 8.36 -14.31
CA ASP A 45 0.95 9.71 -14.35
C ASP A 45 2.37 9.71 -13.79
N VAL A 46 3.34 9.68 -14.70
CA VAL A 46 4.78 9.66 -14.35
C VAL A 46 5.16 10.90 -13.52
N THR A 47 4.57 12.05 -13.78
CA THR A 47 4.86 13.29 -13.04
C THR A 47 4.40 13.17 -11.58
N GLU A 48 3.19 12.67 -11.38
CA GLU A 48 2.65 12.44 -10.03
C GLU A 48 3.37 11.32 -9.30
N ILE A 49 3.80 10.25 -10.00
CA ILE A 49 4.66 9.20 -9.40
C ILE A 49 5.97 9.80 -8.89
N LEU A 50 6.61 10.67 -9.68
CA LEU A 50 7.86 11.31 -9.26
C LEU A 50 7.66 12.29 -8.11
N ARG A 51 6.50 12.95 -8.03
CA ARG A 51 6.16 13.93 -7.02
C ARG A 51 5.68 13.32 -5.70
N LYS A 52 4.69 12.44 -5.77
CA LYS A 52 3.97 11.86 -4.62
C LYS A 52 4.10 10.34 -4.48
N GLY A 53 4.67 9.68 -5.48
CA GLY A 53 4.76 8.23 -5.50
C GLY A 53 3.54 7.55 -6.13
N LEU A 54 3.60 6.22 -6.15
CA LEU A 54 2.53 5.33 -6.57
C LEU A 54 1.93 4.68 -5.33
N LEU A 55 0.63 4.79 -5.15
CA LEU A 55 -0.11 4.10 -4.08
C LEU A 55 -0.85 2.89 -4.65
N ALA A 56 -0.77 1.77 -3.94
CA ALA A 56 -1.62 0.61 -4.11
C ALA A 56 -2.36 0.31 -2.79
N VAL A 57 -3.65 0.05 -2.87
CA VAL A 57 -4.52 -0.24 -1.71
C VAL A 57 -5.34 -1.47 -1.99
N VAL A 58 -5.45 -2.36 -1.00
CA VAL A 58 -6.36 -3.51 -0.99
C VAL A 58 -7.06 -3.56 0.36
N ALA A 59 -8.35 -3.84 0.33
CA ALA A 59 -9.20 -4.00 1.51
C ALA A 59 -10.14 -5.19 1.29
N ASP A 60 -10.09 -6.17 2.21
CA ASP A 60 -10.97 -7.35 2.22
C ASP A 60 -12.09 -7.12 3.24
N GLY A 61 -13.31 -6.95 2.73
CA GLY A 61 -14.48 -6.70 3.56
C GLY A 61 -14.95 -7.98 4.26
N MET A 62 -15.22 -7.90 5.55
CA MET A 62 -15.65 -9.07 6.34
C MET A 62 -17.09 -9.46 6.00
N GLY A 63 -17.22 -10.54 5.22
CA GLY A 63 -18.50 -11.20 4.93
C GLY A 63 -19.09 -11.84 6.20
N GLY A 64 -20.36 -11.59 6.47
CA GLY A 64 -21.06 -12.05 7.68
C GLY A 64 -21.40 -10.93 8.66
N LEU A 65 -20.77 -9.77 8.53
CA LEU A 65 -21.23 -8.49 9.04
C LEU A 65 -22.02 -7.78 7.95
N LYS A 66 -22.85 -6.79 8.31
CA LYS A 66 -23.53 -5.98 7.30
C LYS A 66 -22.49 -5.28 6.41
N ASP A 67 -22.71 -5.34 5.10
CA ASP A 67 -22.07 -4.46 4.12
C ASP A 67 -20.54 -4.52 3.99
N GLY A 68 -19.92 -5.72 4.09
CA GLY A 68 -18.47 -5.90 3.91
C GLY A 68 -17.91 -5.21 2.67
N ARG A 69 -18.67 -5.27 1.53
CA ARG A 69 -18.32 -4.56 0.30
C ARG A 69 -18.32 -3.04 0.46
N GLU A 70 -19.36 -2.49 1.13
CA GLU A 70 -19.43 -1.04 1.31
C GLU A 70 -18.35 -0.54 2.27
N VAL A 71 -18.01 -1.32 3.29
CA VAL A 71 -16.95 -1.00 4.24
C VAL A 71 -15.60 -1.00 3.53
N SER A 72 -15.28 -2.04 2.74
CA SER A 72 -14.01 -2.11 2.01
C SER A 72 -13.86 -0.98 0.98
N GLN A 73 -14.95 -0.64 0.26
CA GLN A 73 -14.98 0.50 -0.66
C GLN A 73 -14.77 1.83 0.05
N ALA A 74 -15.45 2.03 1.19
CA ALA A 74 -15.30 3.23 1.99
C ALA A 74 -13.88 3.35 2.56
N CYS A 75 -13.27 2.25 3.00
CA CYS A 75 -11.89 2.20 3.47
C CYS A 75 -10.91 2.65 2.38
N VAL A 76 -11.01 2.06 1.18
CA VAL A 76 -10.18 2.43 0.03
C VAL A 76 -10.35 3.92 -0.31
N ALA A 77 -11.58 4.43 -0.30
CA ALA A 77 -11.86 5.84 -0.58
C ALA A 77 -11.22 6.79 0.45
N GLN A 78 -11.23 6.44 1.74
CA GLN A 78 -10.57 7.21 2.79
C GLN A 78 -9.06 7.26 2.59
N VAL A 79 -8.43 6.12 2.28
CA VAL A 79 -6.98 6.07 2.02
C VAL A 79 -6.60 6.88 0.78
N LEU A 80 -7.38 6.81 -0.30
CA LEU A 80 -7.16 7.63 -1.49
C LEU A 80 -7.28 9.13 -1.20
N SER A 81 -8.27 9.52 -0.39
CA SER A 81 -8.44 10.91 0.05
C SER A 81 -7.23 11.37 0.87
N ALA A 82 -6.80 10.59 1.84
CA ALA A 82 -5.64 10.91 2.65
C ALA A 82 -4.34 10.99 1.82
N PHE A 83 -4.18 10.11 0.83
CA PHE A 83 -3.05 10.18 -0.11
C PHE A 83 -3.05 11.47 -0.94
N SER A 84 -4.21 12.05 -1.26
CA SER A 84 -4.26 13.33 -1.98
C SER A 84 -3.57 14.47 -1.21
N ASP A 85 -3.54 14.38 0.10
CA ASP A 85 -2.94 15.37 1.01
C ASP A 85 -1.53 14.98 1.49
N LEU A 86 -0.96 13.87 0.95
CA LEU A 86 0.37 13.41 1.33
C LEU A 86 1.42 14.50 1.15
N ASP A 87 2.18 14.77 2.20
CA ASP A 87 3.44 15.51 2.15
C ASP A 87 4.61 14.55 1.93
N PRO A 88 5.22 14.52 0.74
CA PRO A 88 6.33 13.60 0.43
C PRO A 88 7.63 13.91 1.18
N GLU A 89 7.75 15.08 1.78
CA GLU A 89 8.91 15.51 2.56
C GLU A 89 8.69 15.36 4.08
N GLY A 90 7.46 15.08 4.50
CA GLY A 90 7.09 14.89 5.90
C GLY A 90 7.43 13.51 6.45
N ASP A 91 7.05 13.24 7.71
CA ASP A 91 7.17 11.93 8.32
C ASP A 91 6.14 10.96 7.71
N LEU A 92 6.57 10.12 6.77
CA LEU A 92 5.71 9.18 6.07
C LEU A 92 5.13 8.10 7.00
N ALA A 93 5.88 7.67 8.01
CA ALA A 93 5.39 6.67 8.95
C ALA A 93 4.23 7.21 9.79
N GLU A 94 4.32 8.45 10.23
CA GLU A 94 3.26 9.11 10.98
C GLU A 94 2.05 9.42 10.10
N GLN A 95 2.26 9.86 8.87
CA GLN A 95 1.17 10.07 7.92
C GLN A 95 0.40 8.78 7.65
N LEU A 96 1.09 7.65 7.40
CA LEU A 96 0.44 6.35 7.18
C LEU A 96 -0.35 5.89 8.42
N ARG A 97 0.14 6.12 9.65
CA ARG A 97 -0.62 5.84 10.88
C ARG A 97 -1.88 6.69 10.95
N THR A 98 -1.75 7.99 10.69
CA THR A 98 -2.87 8.92 10.67
C THR A 98 -3.94 8.49 9.67
N TRP A 99 -3.56 7.96 8.50
CA TRP A 99 -4.51 7.43 7.53
C TRP A 99 -5.36 6.29 8.08
N VAL A 100 -4.75 5.38 8.85
CA VAL A 100 -5.49 4.28 9.49
C VAL A 100 -6.47 4.81 10.52
N ASP A 101 -6.01 5.71 11.39
CA ASP A 101 -6.85 6.25 12.46
C ASP A 101 -8.04 7.03 11.87
N GLN A 102 -7.81 7.83 10.84
CA GLN A 102 -8.86 8.55 10.12
C GLN A 102 -9.84 7.60 9.42
N ALA A 103 -9.32 6.60 8.69
CA ALA A 103 -10.16 5.61 8.02
C ALA A 103 -10.99 4.82 9.03
N ASN A 104 -10.38 4.35 10.12
CA ASN A 104 -11.08 3.62 11.18
C ASN A 104 -12.17 4.47 11.85
N GLY A 105 -11.89 5.73 12.18
CA GLY A 105 -12.88 6.65 12.73
C GLY A 105 -14.05 6.88 11.79
N ALA A 106 -13.78 7.18 10.53
CA ALA A 106 -14.83 7.41 9.52
C ALA A 106 -15.69 6.16 9.25
N LEU A 107 -15.07 4.98 9.23
CA LEU A 107 -15.80 3.71 9.09
C LEU A 107 -16.66 3.41 10.32
N TYR A 108 -16.11 3.61 11.52
CA TYR A 108 -16.85 3.42 12.76
C TYR A 108 -18.09 4.32 12.82
N ASP A 109 -17.92 5.60 12.50
CA ASP A 109 -19.02 6.57 12.51
C ASP A 109 -20.10 6.23 11.47
N ARG A 110 -19.70 5.78 10.29
CA ARG A 110 -20.64 5.44 9.22
C ARG A 110 -21.38 4.13 9.46
N PHE A 111 -20.66 3.10 9.93
CA PHE A 111 -21.20 1.73 10.06
C PHE A 111 -21.51 1.35 11.50
N GLN A 112 -21.29 2.25 12.49
CA GLN A 112 -21.59 2.07 13.91
C GLN A 112 -20.97 0.79 14.51
N GLY A 113 -19.81 0.40 14.00
CA GLY A 113 -19.11 -0.82 14.42
C GLY A 113 -19.70 -2.13 13.88
N GLU A 114 -20.75 -2.08 13.03
CA GLU A 114 -21.39 -3.29 12.46
C GLU A 114 -20.69 -3.83 11.20
N GLY A 115 -19.61 -3.19 10.76
CA GLY A 115 -18.81 -3.59 9.61
C GLY A 115 -17.32 -3.60 9.90
N GLY A 116 -16.57 -4.34 9.09
CA GLY A 116 -15.11 -4.39 9.19
C GLY A 116 -14.46 -4.72 7.86
N THR A 117 -13.20 -4.37 7.74
CA THR A 117 -12.37 -4.72 6.59
C THR A 117 -10.91 -4.82 6.99
N THR A 118 -10.16 -5.64 6.29
CA THR A 118 -8.69 -5.55 6.33
C THR A 118 -8.22 -4.33 5.55
N LEU A 119 -6.96 -3.98 5.70
CA LEU A 119 -6.31 -2.96 4.90
C LEU A 119 -4.85 -3.32 4.66
N VAL A 120 -4.44 -3.27 3.40
CA VAL A 120 -3.02 -3.27 3.01
C VAL A 120 -2.79 -2.11 2.07
N THR A 121 -1.83 -1.25 2.42
CA THR A 121 -1.38 -0.16 1.56
C THR A 121 0.10 -0.29 1.26
N CYS A 122 0.48 0.04 0.02
CA CYS A 122 1.86 0.12 -0.43
C CYS A 122 2.07 1.46 -1.12
N LEU A 123 2.95 2.27 -0.58
CA LEU A 123 3.39 3.53 -1.16
C LEU A 123 4.82 3.38 -1.70
N PHE A 124 4.96 3.46 -3.00
CA PHE A 124 6.26 3.53 -3.67
C PHE A 124 6.61 4.99 -3.87
N LEU A 125 7.48 5.52 -3.05
CA LEU A 125 7.94 6.90 -3.13
C LEU A 125 9.45 6.93 -3.28
N ARG A 126 9.94 7.54 -4.37
CA ARG A 126 11.34 7.53 -4.75
C ARG A 126 11.84 6.08 -4.93
N GLU A 127 12.88 5.65 -4.25
CA GLU A 127 13.40 4.27 -4.30
C GLU A 127 12.99 3.44 -3.08
N GLN A 128 11.95 3.85 -2.35
CA GLN A 128 11.50 3.23 -1.11
C GLN A 128 10.09 2.69 -1.25
N LEU A 129 9.86 1.55 -0.60
CA LEU A 129 8.54 0.98 -0.39
C LEU A 129 8.14 1.20 1.08
N TRP A 130 7.07 1.94 1.27
CA TRP A 130 6.39 2.10 2.54
C TRP A 130 5.12 1.27 2.52
N TRP A 131 4.84 0.56 3.58
CA TRP A 131 3.60 -0.22 3.68
C TRP A 131 2.99 -0.14 5.06
N LEU A 132 1.71 -0.39 5.08
CA LEU A 132 0.93 -0.52 6.28
C LEU A 132 -0.08 -1.65 6.07
N SER A 133 -0.36 -2.44 7.11
CA SER A 133 -1.38 -3.48 7.07
C SER A 133 -2.18 -3.50 8.36
N VAL A 134 -3.48 -3.80 8.22
CA VAL A 134 -4.42 -4.08 9.32
C VAL A 134 -5.19 -5.35 8.92
N GLY A 135 -5.25 -6.32 9.83
CA GLY A 135 -5.92 -7.59 9.58
C GLY A 135 -4.96 -8.69 9.11
N ASP A 136 -5.46 -9.64 8.34
CA ASP A 136 -4.79 -10.87 7.92
C ASP A 136 -4.57 -10.98 6.40
N SER A 137 -4.86 -9.94 5.64
CA SER A 137 -4.49 -9.86 4.22
C SER A 137 -2.97 -9.82 4.06
N TYR A 138 -2.46 -10.57 3.06
CA TYR A 138 -1.03 -10.79 2.90
C TYR A 138 -0.36 -9.77 1.99
N LEU A 139 0.86 -9.38 2.34
CA LEU A 139 1.76 -8.60 1.51
C LEU A 139 3.05 -9.38 1.25
N TYR A 140 3.35 -9.64 -0.01
CA TYR A 140 4.56 -10.35 -0.42
C TYR A 140 5.44 -9.48 -1.32
N LEU A 141 6.74 -9.59 -1.12
CA LEU A 141 7.77 -9.10 -2.02
C LEU A 141 8.40 -10.27 -2.77
N LEU A 142 8.31 -10.26 -4.10
CA LEU A 142 9.08 -11.14 -4.97
C LEU A 142 10.31 -10.37 -5.48
N ARG A 143 11.50 -10.83 -5.11
CA ARG A 143 12.75 -10.21 -5.53
C ARG A 143 13.81 -11.26 -5.80
N GLU A 144 14.51 -11.17 -6.92
CA GLU A 144 15.62 -12.08 -7.27
C GLU A 144 15.23 -13.57 -7.21
N GLY A 145 13.97 -13.90 -7.56
CA GLY A 145 13.43 -15.25 -7.50
C GLY A 145 13.00 -15.73 -6.12
N GLY A 146 13.21 -14.95 -5.07
CA GLY A 146 12.77 -15.22 -3.70
C GLY A 146 11.48 -14.52 -3.34
N LEU A 147 10.54 -15.23 -2.72
CA LEU A 147 9.29 -14.68 -2.19
C LEU A 147 9.42 -14.47 -0.68
N CYS A 148 9.19 -13.24 -0.23
CA CYS A 148 9.23 -12.87 1.19
C CYS A 148 7.91 -12.23 1.60
N ARG A 149 7.32 -12.67 2.70
CA ARG A 149 6.17 -12.00 3.32
C ARG A 149 6.64 -10.80 4.13
N LEU A 150 6.06 -9.64 3.90
CA LEU A 150 6.47 -8.37 4.53
C LEU A 150 5.67 -8.06 5.79
N ASN A 151 4.40 -8.47 5.86
CA ASN A 151 3.52 -8.16 6.98
C ASN A 151 3.22 -9.38 7.87
N ARG A 152 2.71 -9.12 9.07
CA ARG A 152 2.22 -10.14 10.02
C ARG A 152 0.70 -10.07 10.08
N ASP A 153 0.07 -11.20 10.46
CA ASP A 153 -1.36 -11.23 10.72
C ASP A 153 -1.70 -10.51 12.01
N HIS A 154 -2.75 -9.73 12.00
CA HIS A 154 -3.36 -9.19 13.21
C HIS A 154 -4.54 -10.08 13.61
N ASN A 155 -4.26 -11.33 13.95
CA ASN A 155 -5.24 -12.26 14.45
C ASN A 155 -4.90 -12.75 15.86
N HIS A 156 -5.84 -13.42 16.51
CA HIS A 156 -5.70 -13.84 17.89
C HIS A 156 -4.55 -14.85 18.11
N LEU A 157 -4.30 -15.73 17.14
CA LEU A 157 -3.22 -16.73 17.22
C LEU A 157 -1.85 -16.07 17.17
N GLU A 158 -1.66 -15.10 16.29
CA GLU A 158 -0.38 -14.38 16.18
C GLU A 158 -0.13 -13.53 17.44
N ARG A 159 -1.16 -12.91 18.01
CA ARG A 159 -1.06 -12.21 19.29
C ARG A 159 -0.58 -13.13 20.40
N LEU A 160 -1.14 -14.34 20.53
CA LEU A 160 -0.72 -15.32 21.54
C LEU A 160 0.73 -15.80 21.33
N ARG A 161 1.21 -15.85 20.10
CA ARG A 161 2.62 -16.20 19.79
C ARG A 161 3.59 -15.11 20.22
N LEU A 162 3.17 -13.85 20.21
CA LEU A 162 4.03 -12.72 20.61
C LEU A 162 4.05 -12.51 22.12
N GLU A 163 3.04 -13.03 22.84
CA GLU A 163 2.94 -12.96 24.29
C GLU A 163 3.61 -14.15 25.01
N ALA A 164 4.02 -15.21 24.25
CA ALA A 164 4.67 -16.42 24.76
C ALA A 164 6.19 -16.35 24.65
#